data_1d0e0758aafc460a8a28bf0db45125da
#
_entry.id   1d0e0758aafc460a8a28bf0db45125da
#
_cell.length_a   1.000
_cell.length_b   1.000
_cell.length_c   1.000
_cell.angle_alpha   90.00
_cell.angle_beta   90.00
_cell.angle_gamma   90.00
#
_symmetry.space_group_name_H-M   'P 1'
#
loop_
_entity.id
_entity.type
_entity.pdbx_description
1 polymer ?
#
loop_
_entity_poly.entity_id
_entity_poly.type
_entity_poly.pdbx_seq_one_letter_code
_entity_poly.pdbx_strand_id
1 'polypeptide(L)'
;MANSFKNKKVDLTTTDLTTLYTVPTATTTVVKSLLVSEDAGSGTTITVTLVDASGNIFNLFKTKAIASNATTELLTQPLVMEESEVLKVQAADANELHVIASILEIQPREVTT
;
A
#
# COMPACT_ATOMS: atom_id res chain seq x y z
N MET A 1 22.20 11.63 2.53
CA MET A 1 21.06 11.01 1.84
C MET A 1 21.09 9.52 2.05
N ALA A 2 19.98 8.94 2.36
CA ALA A 2 19.90 7.50 2.55
C ALA A 2 18.71 6.94 1.78
N ASN A 3 18.94 5.80 1.14
CA ASN A 3 17.88 5.04 0.48
C ASN A 3 17.70 3.74 1.26
N SER A 4 16.46 3.40 1.53
CA SER A 4 16.15 2.20 2.28
C SER A 4 15.10 1.38 1.58
N PHE A 5 15.42 0.12 1.30
CA PHE A 5 14.42 -0.82 0.82
C PHE A 5 13.73 -1.46 2.02
N LYS A 6 12.41 -1.45 2.01
CA LYS A 6 11.60 -1.98 3.11
C LYS A 6 10.38 -2.69 2.58
N ASN A 7 9.75 -3.48 3.42
CA ASN A 7 8.39 -3.91 3.15
C ASN A 7 7.47 -3.37 4.24
N LYS A 8 6.22 -3.15 3.88
CA LYS A 8 5.14 -2.83 4.80
C LYS A 8 4.05 -3.85 4.55
N LYS A 9 3.55 -4.43 5.61
CA LYS A 9 2.59 -5.53 5.47
C LYS A 9 1.50 -5.40 6.51
N VAL A 10 0.33 -5.93 6.16
CA VAL A 10 -0.80 -5.96 7.08
C VAL A 10 -1.61 -7.21 6.81
N ASP A 11 -2.12 -7.78 7.89
CA ASP A 11 -3.10 -8.85 7.86
C ASP A 11 -4.45 -8.19 8.06
N LEU A 12 -5.32 -8.27 7.05
CA LEU A 12 -6.62 -7.62 7.12
C LEU A 12 -7.60 -8.47 7.92
N THR A 13 -7.57 -8.28 9.22
CA THR A 13 -8.41 -9.03 10.16
C THR A 13 -9.81 -8.43 10.32
N THR A 14 -10.04 -7.24 9.78
CA THR A 14 -11.34 -6.58 9.81
C THR A 14 -11.69 -6.08 8.41
N THR A 15 -12.89 -5.52 8.27
CA THR A 15 -13.31 -4.89 7.02
C THR A 15 -13.11 -3.38 7.05
N ASP A 16 -12.42 -2.88 8.07
CA ASP A 16 -12.17 -1.44 8.19
C ASP A 16 -11.06 -0.99 7.26
N LEU A 17 -11.15 0.27 6.84
CA LEU A 17 -10.08 0.90 6.07
C LEU A 17 -8.83 1.01 6.96
N THR A 18 -7.75 0.39 6.52
CA THR A 18 -6.54 0.22 7.33
C THR A 18 -5.37 0.91 6.68
N THR A 19 -4.60 1.66 7.48
CA THR A 19 -3.37 2.29 6.99
C THR A 19 -2.30 1.23 6.81
N LEU A 20 -1.79 1.12 5.58
CA LEU A 20 -0.66 0.25 5.29
C LEU A 20 0.66 1.00 5.50
N TYR A 21 0.72 2.26 5.05
CA TYR A 21 1.97 2.98 5.05
C TYR A 21 1.72 4.49 4.99
N THR A 22 2.49 5.23 5.77
CA THR A 22 2.50 6.70 5.72
C THR A 22 3.92 7.13 5.37
N VAL A 23 4.06 7.99 4.37
CA VAL A 23 5.38 8.47 3.96
C VAL A 23 5.93 9.40 5.03
N PRO A 24 7.12 9.10 5.55
CA PRO A 24 7.72 9.95 6.59
C PRO A 24 8.05 11.34 6.10
N THR A 25 8.24 12.24 7.05
CA THR A 25 8.67 13.60 6.79
C THR A 25 9.97 13.58 5.99
N ALA A 26 10.08 14.50 5.04
CA ALA A 26 11.28 14.72 4.22
C ALA A 26 11.69 13.45 3.45
N THR A 27 10.71 12.66 3.04
CA THR A 27 10.94 11.38 2.35
C THR A 27 10.08 11.32 1.09
N THR A 28 10.64 10.76 0.03
CA THR A 28 9.87 10.32 -1.14
C THR A 28 9.93 8.81 -1.18
N THR A 29 8.80 8.17 -1.40
CA THR A 29 8.72 6.72 -1.43
C THR A 29 8.31 6.23 -2.80
N VAL A 30 8.99 5.21 -3.28
CA VAL A 30 8.58 4.48 -4.47
C VAL A 30 8.03 3.14 -4.01
N VAL A 31 6.74 2.91 -4.27
CA VAL A 31 6.13 1.60 -4.02
C VAL A 31 6.39 0.76 -5.25
N LYS A 32 7.24 -0.22 -5.12
CA LYS A 32 7.69 -1.04 -6.26
C LYS A 32 6.75 -2.19 -6.53
N SER A 33 6.05 -2.67 -5.49
CA SER A 33 5.19 -3.83 -5.59
C SER A 33 4.13 -3.74 -4.50
N LEU A 34 2.93 -4.16 -4.83
CA LEU A 34 1.82 -4.24 -3.87
C LEU A 34 1.16 -5.60 -4.09
N LEU A 35 1.56 -6.56 -3.28
CA LEU A 35 1.06 -7.93 -3.37
C LEU A 35 -0.10 -8.12 -2.43
N VAL A 36 -1.14 -8.77 -2.94
CA VAL A 36 -2.31 -9.14 -2.14
C VAL A 36 -2.49 -10.64 -2.25
N SER A 37 -2.52 -11.32 -1.11
CA SER A 37 -2.66 -12.76 -1.05
C SER A 37 -3.98 -13.11 -0.38
N GLU A 38 -4.79 -13.95 -1.03
CA GLU A 38 -6.02 -14.48 -0.46
C GLU A 38 -5.76 -15.93 -0.07
N ASP A 39 -5.88 -16.24 1.21
CA ASP A 39 -5.54 -17.57 1.69
C ASP A 39 -6.68 -18.27 2.43
N ALA A 40 -7.89 -17.72 2.39
CA ALA A 40 -9.05 -18.35 3.00
C ALA A 40 -9.79 -19.30 2.04
N GLY A 41 -9.49 -19.20 0.75
CA GLY A 41 -10.07 -20.08 -0.24
C GLY A 41 -11.44 -19.68 -0.75
N SER A 42 -11.93 -18.49 -0.43
CA SER A 42 -13.28 -18.05 -0.82
C SER A 42 -13.31 -16.88 -1.79
N GLY A 43 -12.18 -16.21 -1.98
CA GLY A 43 -12.15 -15.01 -2.81
C GLY A 43 -12.80 -13.82 -2.13
N THR A 44 -12.35 -12.63 -2.44
CA THR A 44 -12.92 -11.39 -1.90
C THR A 44 -12.48 -10.23 -2.79
N THR A 45 -12.70 -9.00 -2.33
CA THR A 45 -12.23 -7.82 -3.06
C THR A 45 -11.40 -6.94 -2.15
N ILE A 46 -10.52 -6.15 -2.77
CA ILE A 46 -9.71 -5.18 -2.05
C ILE A 46 -9.94 -3.79 -2.65
N THR A 47 -9.92 -2.79 -1.78
CA THR A 47 -9.90 -1.39 -2.19
C THR A 47 -8.59 -0.80 -1.69
N VAL A 48 -7.86 -0.12 -2.58
CA VAL A 48 -6.60 0.54 -2.24
C VAL A 48 -6.76 2.02 -2.49
N THR A 49 -6.43 2.82 -1.50
CA THR A 49 -6.67 4.25 -1.50
C THR A 49 -5.38 4.99 -1.16
N LEU A 50 -5.11 6.04 -1.91
CA LEU A 50 -4.05 7.00 -1.59
C LEU A 50 -4.71 8.25 -1.02
N VAL A 51 -4.27 8.69 0.16
CA VAL A 51 -4.73 9.95 0.74
C VAL A 51 -3.56 10.91 0.71
N ASP A 52 -3.72 12.06 0.07
CA ASP A 52 -2.62 13.01 -0.03
C ASP A 52 -2.48 13.84 1.26
N ALA A 53 -1.46 14.68 1.31
CA ALA A 53 -1.17 15.45 2.51
C ALA A 53 -2.29 16.43 2.89
N SER A 54 -3.15 16.78 1.95
CA SER A 54 -4.29 17.66 2.20
C SER A 54 -5.56 16.91 2.56
N GLY A 55 -5.50 15.58 2.60
CA GLY A 55 -6.65 14.75 2.95
C GLY A 55 -7.52 14.36 1.77
N ASN A 56 -7.10 14.64 0.54
CA ASN A 56 -7.84 14.22 -0.63
C ASN A 56 -7.65 12.73 -0.88
N ILE A 57 -8.72 12.05 -1.26
CA ILE A 57 -8.77 10.60 -1.38
C ILE A 57 -8.76 10.21 -2.84
N PHE A 58 -7.83 9.34 -3.20
CA PHE A 58 -7.72 8.80 -4.56
C PHE A 58 -7.82 7.28 -4.49
N ASN A 59 -8.86 6.71 -5.07
CA ASN A 59 -9.00 5.26 -5.12
C ASN A 59 -8.14 4.72 -6.26
N LEU A 60 -7.14 3.93 -5.93
CA LEU A 60 -6.28 3.31 -6.92
C LEU A 60 -6.92 2.04 -7.46
N PHE A 61 -7.49 1.24 -6.57
CA PHE A 61 -8.24 0.03 -6.91
C PHE A 61 -9.49 0.02 -6.06
N LYS A 62 -10.64 0.01 -6.70
CA LYS A 62 -11.91 -0.02 -5.96
C LYS A 62 -12.57 -1.36 -6.17
N THR A 63 -12.76 -2.09 -5.08
CA THR A 63 -13.36 -3.43 -5.09
C THR A 63 -12.74 -4.35 -6.16
N LYS A 64 -11.41 -4.37 -6.18
CA LYS A 64 -10.67 -5.24 -7.10
C LYS A 64 -10.80 -6.68 -6.64
N ALA A 65 -11.27 -7.56 -7.52
CA ALA A 65 -11.44 -8.96 -7.17
C ALA A 65 -10.11 -9.65 -6.98
N ILE A 66 -10.00 -10.41 -5.89
CA ILE A 66 -8.84 -11.25 -5.59
C ILE A 66 -9.35 -12.69 -5.56
N ALA A 67 -8.81 -13.52 -6.45
CA ALA A 67 -9.25 -14.90 -6.57
C ALA A 67 -8.87 -15.73 -5.35
N SER A 68 -9.62 -16.79 -5.09
CA SER A 68 -9.35 -17.66 -3.96
C SER A 68 -7.96 -18.30 -4.09
N ASN A 69 -7.22 -18.32 -2.98
CA ASN A 69 -5.88 -18.91 -2.88
C ASN A 69 -4.89 -18.33 -3.89
N ALA A 70 -5.10 -17.08 -4.30
CA ALA A 70 -4.22 -16.42 -5.27
C ALA A 70 -3.45 -15.29 -4.63
N THR A 71 -2.26 -15.04 -5.16
CA THR A 71 -1.48 -13.84 -4.85
C THR A 71 -1.44 -12.98 -6.10
N THR A 72 -1.84 -11.72 -5.96
CA THR A 72 -1.96 -10.82 -7.08
C THR A 72 -1.05 -9.62 -6.88
N GLU A 73 -0.26 -9.30 -7.91
CA GLU A 73 0.47 -8.03 -7.93
C GLU A 73 -0.45 -6.98 -8.49
N LEU A 74 -0.79 -5.98 -7.68
CA LEU A 74 -1.72 -4.93 -8.11
C LEU A 74 -1.07 -3.89 -8.99
N LEU A 75 0.20 -3.59 -8.77
CA LEU A 75 0.86 -2.52 -9.50
C LEU A 75 1.48 -3.04 -10.79
N THR A 76 1.18 -2.37 -11.90
CA THR A 76 1.85 -2.64 -13.17
C THR A 76 3.05 -1.72 -13.35
N GLN A 77 3.11 -0.65 -12.59
CA GLN A 77 4.20 0.32 -12.62
C GLN A 77 4.44 0.83 -11.21
N PRO A 78 5.64 1.31 -10.90
CA PRO A 78 5.91 1.86 -9.57
C PRO A 78 5.00 3.05 -9.27
N LEU A 79 4.62 3.16 -8.01
CA LEU A 79 3.81 4.28 -7.51
C LEU A 79 4.69 5.17 -6.67
N VAL A 80 4.81 6.44 -7.04
CA VAL A 80 5.58 7.40 -6.27
C VAL A 80 4.64 8.07 -5.26
N MET A 81 5.06 8.09 -4.00
CA MET A 81 4.34 8.75 -2.92
C MET A 81 5.20 9.84 -2.32
N GLU A 82 4.57 10.97 -2.03
CA GLU A 82 5.24 12.11 -1.47
C GLU A 82 5.03 12.19 0.04
N GLU A 83 5.79 13.07 0.67
CA GLU A 83 5.74 13.26 2.13
C GLU A 83 4.31 13.36 2.64
N SER A 84 4.02 12.67 3.73
CA SER A 84 2.74 12.68 4.43
C SER A 84 1.59 11.99 3.70
N GLU A 85 1.83 11.46 2.50
CA GLU A 85 0.79 10.68 1.83
C GLU A 85 0.63 9.33 2.49
N VAL A 86 -0.59 8.81 2.47
CA VAL A 86 -0.95 7.57 3.17
C VAL A 86 -1.53 6.58 2.19
N LEU A 87 -1.04 5.36 2.24
CA LEU A 87 -1.59 4.26 1.46
C LEU A 87 -2.47 3.42 2.39
N LYS A 88 -3.73 3.28 2.02
CA LYS A 88 -4.70 2.55 2.82
C LYS A 88 -5.30 1.41 2.03
N VAL A 89 -5.66 0.35 2.74
CA VAL A 89 -6.24 -0.85 2.14
C VAL A 89 -7.47 -1.29 2.92
N GLN A 90 -8.41 -1.91 2.23
CA GLN A 90 -9.65 -2.37 2.84
C GLN A 90 -10.10 -3.64 2.15
N ALA A 91 -10.40 -4.66 2.94
CA ALA A 91 -10.95 -5.91 2.42
C ALA A 91 -12.46 -5.91 2.58
N ALA A 92 -13.17 -6.56 1.65
CA ALA A 92 -14.61 -6.73 1.78
C ALA A 92 -14.96 -7.76 2.85
N ASP A 93 -14.07 -8.73 3.08
CA ASP A 93 -14.28 -9.79 4.06
C ASP A 93 -13.08 -9.88 4.99
N ALA A 94 -13.36 -10.10 6.28
CA ALA A 94 -12.31 -10.16 7.29
C ALA A 94 -11.55 -11.48 7.21
N ASN A 95 -10.26 -11.42 7.57
CA ASN A 95 -9.39 -12.60 7.71
C ASN A 95 -9.15 -13.37 6.42
N GLU A 96 -9.20 -12.70 5.26
CA GLU A 96 -8.95 -13.36 3.98
C GLU A 96 -7.73 -12.82 3.24
N LEU A 97 -7.34 -11.58 3.50
CA LEU A 97 -6.28 -10.94 2.72
C LEU A 97 -5.08 -10.57 3.54
N HIS A 98 -3.92 -10.81 2.97
CA HIS A 98 -2.65 -10.27 3.45
C HIS A 98 -2.10 -9.34 2.38
N VAL A 99 -1.60 -8.17 2.78
CA VAL A 99 -1.09 -7.18 1.85
C VAL A 99 0.35 -6.87 2.20
N ILE A 100 1.22 -6.90 1.19
CA ILE A 100 2.63 -6.60 1.37
C ILE A 100 3.06 -5.62 0.29
N ALA A 101 3.56 -4.46 0.73
CA ALA A 101 4.13 -3.47 -0.17
C ALA A 101 5.65 -3.52 -0.06
N SER A 102 6.32 -3.59 -1.21
CA SER A 102 7.77 -3.43 -1.26
C SER A 102 8.06 -2.00 -1.66
N ILE A 103 8.79 -1.29 -0.82
CA ILE A 103 9.00 0.14 -0.99
C ILE A 103 10.48 0.50 -0.96
N LEU A 104 10.79 1.61 -1.62
CA LEU A 104 12.09 2.26 -1.52
C LEU A 104 11.84 3.65 -0.96
N GLU A 105 12.37 3.91 0.23
CA GLU A 105 12.31 5.25 0.81
C GLU A 105 13.57 6.00 0.44
N ILE A 106 13.38 7.17 -0.15
CA ILE A 106 14.47 8.04 -0.55
C ILE A 106 14.40 9.27 0.35
N GLN A 107 15.34 9.37 1.26
CA GLN A 107 15.40 10.56 2.10
C GLN A 107 16.04 11.69 1.32
N PRO A 108 15.66 12.92 1.59
CA PRO A 108 16.11 14.02 0.78
C PRO A 108 17.63 14.13 0.84
N ARG A 109 18.17 14.52 -0.28
CA ARG A 109 19.56 14.88 -0.27
C ARG A 109 19.71 16.05 0.70
N GLU A 110 20.68 15.89 1.58
CA GLU A 110 21.00 16.97 2.47
C GLU A 110 21.42 18.18 1.67
N VAL A 111 20.73 19.27 1.88
CA VAL A 111 21.05 20.50 1.18
C VAL A 111 22.16 21.18 1.96
N THR A 112 23.34 21.14 1.39
CA THR A 112 24.45 21.92 1.95
C THR A 112 24.52 23.19 1.15
N THR A 113 24.29 24.25 1.80
CA THR A 113 24.38 25.55 1.17
C THR A 113 25.60 26.29 1.62
#